data_81f91d47507a5fc0748eed0782513157
#
_entry.id   81f91d47507a5fc0748eed0782513157
#
_cell.length_a   1.000
_cell.length_b   1.000
_cell.length_c   1.000
_cell.angle_alpha   90.00
_cell.angle_beta   90.00
_cell.angle_gamma   90.00
#
_symmetry.space_group_name_H-M   'P 1'
#
loop_
_entity.id
_entity.type
_entity.pdbx_description
1 polymer ?
#
loop_
_entity_poly.entity_id
_entity_poly.type
_entity_poly.pdbx_seq_one_letter_code
_entity_poly.pdbx_strand_id
1 'polypeptide(L)'
;MTHEHGKSAPAVVAVKPTNKAGRPAAEPAEPRAGTKGNAGQQNARRAQDRESASNALDRIRRVARERKKEKFTSLFHHISVELLEEAFYELKKNAAPGADGLTWQEYETDLERNLEDLYARLHRGAYRALPSRRVYIPKPDGRERPLAVAALEDKVVQRAALAVLNAIYEEDFLGFSYGFRPGRGTHDALDALIVGISSTKVNWIFDADIRSFFDSVNWEWLVRFLEHRIRDSRMIRLIQKWLKAGVLEEGVVTVSDKGTGQGSVISPLLANVYLHYTFDLWAERWRRREATGDMIIVRYADDLVVGFEHESDARRFWDAIRERLQEFSLSLHPDKTRLIEFGRRAATERKQCGLGKPETFNFLGFTLICGKSRRGSFLIHRKTRRDRMKAKLKEVKGELRRRMHRPIPEQGKWLKQVITGFFAYHAVPTNFRALLRFRAHIKDLWLRTLRRRSQKDQMNWERITKLADDFLPQPRILHPWPNQRFAVTHPRWAPYAGKLHVRRCAGCALKAHVTQSPGMAAAAKLSQQPRTESCVVSGNGHCEA
;
A
#
# COMPACT_ATOMS: atom_id res chain seq x y z
N MET A 1 -51.03 27.53 52.34
CA MET A 1 -50.54 28.81 51.83
C MET A 1 -49.81 28.43 50.56
N THR A 2 -50.50 28.35 49.37
CA THR A 2 -50.67 29.42 48.35
C THR A 2 -49.29 29.94 47.89
N HIS A 3 -48.87 29.83 46.72
CA HIS A 3 -49.15 30.25 45.37
C HIS A 3 -47.88 30.03 44.55
N GLU A 4 -47.71 30.00 43.26
CA GLU A 4 -48.57 30.09 42.08
C GLU A 4 -47.78 29.70 40.82
N HIS A 5 -48.51 29.35 39.80
CA HIS A 5 -48.10 28.92 38.49
C HIS A 5 -47.42 30.01 37.62
N GLY A 6 -46.41 29.66 36.86
CA GLY A 6 -45.89 30.41 35.72
C GLY A 6 -45.97 29.55 34.43
N LYS A 7 -46.80 29.96 33.50
CA LYS A 7 -47.19 29.29 32.25
C LYS A 7 -46.09 29.38 31.17
N SER A 8 -45.87 28.28 30.49
CA SER A 8 -45.10 28.18 29.25
C SER A 8 -45.84 28.79 28.05
N ALA A 9 -45.14 29.55 27.22
CA ALA A 9 -45.62 30.05 25.94
C ALA A 9 -45.40 29.04 24.78
N PRO A 10 -46.28 28.99 23.78
CA PRO A 10 -46.24 27.98 22.73
C PRO A 10 -45.29 28.33 21.57
N ALA A 11 -44.72 27.32 20.96
CA ALA A 11 -43.85 27.40 19.78
C ALA A 11 -44.63 27.85 18.54
N VAL A 12 -44.13 28.89 17.85
CA VAL A 12 -44.65 29.35 16.56
C VAL A 12 -44.02 28.53 15.44
N VAL A 13 -44.84 27.74 14.75
CA VAL A 13 -44.49 27.06 13.52
C VAL A 13 -44.70 28.00 12.34
N ALA A 14 -43.64 28.32 11.60
CA ALA A 14 -43.74 29.09 10.36
C ALA A 14 -44.20 28.19 9.20
N VAL A 15 -45.33 28.59 8.60
CA VAL A 15 -45.93 27.93 7.41
C VAL A 15 -45.24 28.44 6.16
N LYS A 16 -44.84 27.51 5.26
CA LYS A 16 -44.34 27.78 3.89
C LYS A 16 -45.47 28.28 3.00
N PRO A 17 -45.26 29.35 2.17
CA PRO A 17 -46.14 29.65 1.08
C PRO A 17 -45.77 28.88 -0.19
N THR A 18 -46.83 28.40 -0.90
CA THR A 18 -46.81 27.71 -2.18
C THR A 18 -46.52 28.66 -3.35
N ASN A 19 -45.70 28.18 -4.31
CA ASN A 19 -45.47 28.84 -5.58
C ASN A 19 -46.66 28.78 -6.50
N LYS A 20 -47.03 29.92 -7.14
CA LYS A 20 -47.38 29.99 -8.57
C LYS A 20 -47.40 31.41 -9.12
N ALA A 21 -46.72 31.58 -10.26
CA ALA A 21 -47.00 32.42 -11.44
C ALA A 21 -46.58 33.93 -11.39
N GLY A 22 -45.83 34.30 -12.43
CA GLY A 22 -45.72 35.64 -12.95
C GLY A 22 -44.30 36.20 -13.07
N ARG A 23 -43.68 36.09 -14.27
CA ARG A 23 -42.52 36.91 -14.67
C ARG A 23 -42.93 38.37 -14.77
N PRO A 24 -42.11 39.28 -14.32
CA PRO A 24 -41.83 40.51 -15.02
C PRO A 24 -40.36 40.69 -15.38
N ALA A 25 -40.13 41.54 -16.35
CA ALA A 25 -38.91 41.82 -17.09
C ALA A 25 -37.71 42.20 -16.22
N ALA A 26 -36.52 41.77 -16.69
CA ALA A 26 -35.25 42.09 -16.06
C ALA A 26 -34.88 43.59 -16.27
N GLU A 27 -34.66 44.29 -15.19
CA GLU A 27 -33.86 45.50 -15.15
C GLU A 27 -32.36 45.15 -15.15
N PRO A 28 -31.49 45.86 -15.89
CA PRO A 28 -30.06 45.57 -15.92
C PRO A 28 -29.41 45.98 -14.60
N ALA A 29 -28.85 45.03 -13.86
CA ALA A 29 -28.04 45.27 -12.71
C ALA A 29 -26.71 45.89 -13.10
N GLU A 30 -26.39 47.06 -12.54
CA GLU A 30 -25.09 47.72 -12.61
C GLU A 30 -23.96 46.79 -12.10
N PRO A 31 -22.78 46.80 -12.77
CA PRO A 31 -21.66 45.97 -12.34
C PRO A 31 -21.04 46.57 -11.06
N ARG A 32 -21.21 45.91 -9.93
CA ARG A 32 -20.39 46.18 -8.75
C ARG A 32 -18.95 45.74 -9.04
N ALA A 33 -18.09 46.74 -9.30
CA ALA A 33 -16.65 46.61 -9.26
C ALA A 33 -16.23 46.27 -7.82
N GLY A 34 -15.87 45.03 -7.56
CA GLY A 34 -15.43 44.59 -6.24
C GLY A 34 -14.74 43.25 -6.28
N THR A 35 -13.40 43.24 -6.20
CA THR A 35 -12.54 42.17 -5.68
C THR A 35 -12.50 40.82 -6.42
N LYS A 36 -12.32 40.81 -7.72
CA LYS A 36 -11.88 39.61 -8.47
C LYS A 36 -10.34 39.44 -8.55
N GLY A 37 -9.55 40.39 -8.05
CA GLY A 37 -8.08 40.37 -8.17
C GLY A 37 -7.34 39.43 -7.23
N ASN A 38 -7.81 39.25 -5.99
CA ASN A 38 -7.02 38.56 -4.95
C ASN A 38 -7.10 37.02 -4.99
N ALA A 39 -8.24 36.43 -5.31
CA ALA A 39 -8.39 34.96 -5.33
C ALA A 39 -7.60 34.30 -6.48
N GLY A 40 -7.53 34.97 -7.64
CA GLY A 40 -6.75 34.48 -8.79
C GLY A 40 -5.24 34.55 -8.56
N GLN A 41 -4.77 35.64 -7.95
CA GLN A 41 -3.35 35.81 -7.62
C GLN A 41 -2.88 34.87 -6.49
N GLN A 42 -3.70 34.64 -5.45
CA GLN A 42 -3.39 33.65 -4.42
C GLN A 42 -3.34 32.22 -4.97
N ASN A 43 -4.27 31.84 -5.84
CA ASN A 43 -4.24 30.52 -6.48
C ASN A 43 -3.04 30.36 -7.42
N ALA A 44 -2.64 31.39 -8.15
CA ALA A 44 -1.46 31.36 -9.01
C ALA A 44 -0.16 31.28 -8.19
N ARG A 45 -0.02 32.05 -7.11
CA ARG A 45 1.11 31.95 -6.18
C ARG A 45 1.20 30.55 -5.54
N ARG A 46 0.11 30.02 -5.00
CA ARG A 46 0.05 28.66 -4.44
C ARG A 46 0.43 27.57 -5.44
N ALA A 47 0.03 27.71 -6.70
CA ALA A 47 0.43 26.79 -7.77
C ALA A 47 1.94 26.88 -8.06
N GLN A 48 2.50 28.08 -8.11
CA GLN A 48 3.92 28.33 -8.35
C GLN A 48 4.80 27.85 -7.17
N ASP A 49 4.34 28.04 -5.94
CA ASP A 49 5.04 27.61 -4.72
C ASP A 49 5.05 26.08 -4.61
N ARG A 50 3.94 25.39 -4.95
CA ARG A 50 3.88 23.92 -5.05
C ARG A 50 4.82 23.38 -6.13
N GLU A 51 4.89 24.04 -7.29
CA GLU A 51 5.83 23.68 -8.35
C GLU A 51 7.28 23.85 -7.88
N SER A 52 7.58 24.91 -7.13
CA SER A 52 8.90 25.13 -6.52
C SER A 52 9.29 24.06 -5.51
N ALA A 53 8.37 23.66 -4.61
CA ALA A 53 8.59 22.58 -3.64
C ALA A 53 8.82 21.23 -4.37
N SER A 54 8.01 20.91 -5.37
CA SER A 54 8.16 19.73 -6.20
C SER A 54 9.52 19.71 -6.91
N ASN A 55 9.93 20.81 -7.50
CA ASN A 55 11.22 20.97 -8.19
C ASN A 55 12.42 20.81 -7.24
N ALA A 56 12.27 21.23 -5.97
CA ALA A 56 13.29 21.04 -4.94
C ALA A 56 13.45 19.56 -4.58
N LEU A 57 12.36 18.84 -4.39
CA LEU A 57 12.36 17.40 -4.11
C LEU A 57 12.91 16.59 -5.31
N ASP A 58 12.63 17.00 -6.54
CA ASP A 58 13.17 16.36 -7.75
C ASP A 58 14.68 16.57 -7.89
N ARG A 59 15.21 17.72 -7.45
CA ARG A 59 16.67 17.93 -7.35
C ARG A 59 17.32 16.98 -6.36
N ILE A 60 16.72 16.80 -5.17
CA ILE A 60 17.20 15.83 -4.17
C ILE A 60 17.18 14.43 -4.77
N ARG A 61 16.08 14.02 -5.41
CA ARG A 61 15.91 12.70 -6.04
C ARG A 61 16.98 12.46 -7.10
N ARG A 62 17.26 13.44 -7.95
CA ARG A 62 18.31 13.35 -8.98
C ARG A 62 19.68 13.13 -8.37
N VAL A 63 20.07 13.94 -7.36
CA VAL A 63 21.35 13.78 -6.65
C VAL A 63 21.42 12.41 -5.97
N ALA A 64 20.36 11.96 -5.32
CA ALA A 64 20.30 10.65 -4.67
C ALA A 64 20.50 9.49 -5.66
N ARG A 65 19.95 9.62 -6.86
CA ARG A 65 20.08 8.64 -7.95
C ARG A 65 21.49 8.60 -8.53
N GLU A 66 22.06 9.77 -8.80
CA GLU A 66 23.38 9.91 -9.43
C GLU A 66 24.51 9.60 -8.45
N ARG A 67 24.36 10.04 -7.20
CA ARG A 67 25.41 9.96 -6.16
C ARG A 67 24.97 9.07 -5.00
N LYS A 68 24.99 7.76 -5.23
CA LYS A 68 24.54 6.74 -4.25
C LYS A 68 25.23 6.77 -2.88
N LYS A 69 26.41 7.34 -2.78
CA LYS A 69 27.18 7.46 -1.51
C LYS A 69 27.11 8.87 -0.90
N GLU A 70 26.45 9.82 -1.55
CA GLU A 70 26.35 11.19 -1.07
C GLU A 70 25.58 11.26 0.24
N LYS A 71 26.10 12.06 1.18
CA LYS A 71 25.43 12.36 2.45
C LYS A 71 24.83 13.75 2.38
N PHE A 72 23.55 13.85 2.53
CA PHE A 72 22.80 15.10 2.47
C PHE A 72 22.97 15.91 3.76
N THR A 73 23.60 17.08 3.67
CA THR A 73 23.92 17.94 4.81
C THR A 73 22.85 18.99 5.09
N SER A 74 22.01 19.30 4.11
CA SER A 74 21.02 20.38 4.18
C SER A 74 19.70 19.88 3.61
N LEU A 75 18.83 19.37 4.48
CA LEU A 75 17.50 18.83 4.14
C LEU A 75 16.38 19.59 4.84
N PHE A 76 16.66 20.09 6.04
CA PHE A 76 15.65 20.66 6.92
C PHE A 76 15.01 21.93 6.34
N HIS A 77 15.73 22.71 5.55
CA HIS A 77 15.20 23.91 4.89
C HIS A 77 14.14 23.62 3.83
N HIS A 78 14.07 22.38 3.34
CA HIS A 78 13.00 21.96 2.41
C HIS A 78 11.64 21.77 3.11
N ILE A 79 11.60 21.75 4.46
CA ILE A 79 10.34 21.80 5.20
C ILE A 79 9.90 23.27 5.24
N SER A 80 9.32 23.74 4.15
CA SER A 80 8.76 25.10 3.99
C SER A 80 7.28 25.14 4.40
N VAL A 81 6.69 26.33 4.47
CA VAL A 81 5.25 26.52 4.77
C VAL A 81 4.40 25.83 3.70
N GLU A 82 4.79 25.94 2.43
CA GLU A 82 4.09 25.33 1.30
C GLU A 82 4.10 23.79 1.39
N LEU A 83 5.24 23.20 1.76
CA LEU A 83 5.32 21.74 1.96
C LEU A 83 4.51 21.30 3.18
N LEU A 84 4.41 22.11 4.24
CA LEU A 84 3.54 21.84 5.39
C LEU A 84 2.06 21.95 5.00
N GLU A 85 1.69 22.91 4.15
CA GLU A 85 0.31 23.05 3.62
C GLU A 85 -0.06 21.83 2.75
N GLU A 86 0.81 21.41 1.84
CA GLU A 86 0.61 20.20 1.05
C GLU A 86 0.46 18.97 1.95
N ALA A 87 1.34 18.83 2.93
CA ALA A 87 1.30 17.76 3.91
C ALA A 87 -0.01 17.73 4.71
N PHE A 88 -0.55 18.91 5.08
CA PHE A 88 -1.82 19.03 5.76
C PHE A 88 -2.99 18.54 4.90
N TYR A 89 -3.07 18.96 3.64
CA TYR A 89 -4.15 18.54 2.74
C TYR A 89 -4.08 17.07 2.32
N GLU A 90 -2.92 16.44 2.40
CA GLU A 90 -2.77 15.00 2.19
C GLU A 90 -3.26 14.14 3.38
N LEU A 91 -3.48 14.75 4.55
CA LEU A 91 -4.04 14.06 5.70
C LEU A 91 -5.55 13.78 5.50
N LYS A 92 -6.02 12.70 6.10
CA LYS A 92 -7.45 12.37 6.07
C LYS A 92 -8.23 13.35 6.94
N LYS A 93 -9.20 14.06 6.34
CA LYS A 93 -10.06 15.03 7.04
C LYS A 93 -10.78 14.49 8.28
N ASN A 94 -11.17 13.21 8.26
CA ASN A 94 -11.87 12.52 9.35
C ASN A 94 -10.95 11.59 10.14
N ALA A 95 -9.64 11.89 10.20
CA ALA A 95 -8.72 11.11 11.03
C ALA A 95 -8.96 11.41 12.52
N ALA A 96 -8.76 10.39 13.36
CA ALA A 96 -8.86 10.56 14.81
C ALA A 96 -7.87 11.63 15.33
N PRO A 97 -8.29 12.53 16.24
CA PRO A 97 -7.41 13.50 16.85
C PRO A 97 -6.35 12.84 17.74
N GLY A 98 -5.23 13.52 17.94
CA GLY A 98 -4.14 13.07 18.81
C GLY A 98 -4.44 13.24 20.31
N ALA A 99 -3.37 13.40 21.11
CA ALA A 99 -3.47 13.65 22.54
C ALA A 99 -3.99 15.08 22.86
N ASP A 100 -3.76 16.01 21.92
CA ASP A 100 -4.23 17.39 21.96
C ASP A 100 -5.73 17.57 21.68
N GLY A 101 -6.40 16.53 21.18
CA GLY A 101 -7.80 16.59 20.82
C GLY A 101 -8.09 17.38 19.53
N LEU A 102 -7.10 18.04 18.94
CA LEU A 102 -7.26 18.93 17.79
C LEU A 102 -7.65 18.17 16.53
N THR A 103 -8.75 18.59 15.90
CA THR A 103 -9.26 17.99 14.66
C THR A 103 -8.72 18.71 13.43
N TRP A 104 -8.79 18.02 12.27
CA TRP A 104 -8.40 18.59 10.98
C TRP A 104 -9.21 19.85 10.65
N GLN A 105 -10.55 19.83 10.92
CA GLN A 105 -11.46 20.93 10.61
C GLN A 105 -11.19 22.17 11.47
N GLU A 106 -10.91 21.99 12.75
CA GLU A 106 -10.56 23.10 13.66
C GLU A 106 -9.25 23.77 13.24
N TYR A 107 -8.24 22.98 12.86
CA TYR A 107 -6.95 23.50 12.39
C TYR A 107 -7.06 24.24 11.04
N GLU A 108 -7.95 23.77 10.13
CA GLU A 108 -8.21 24.40 8.83
C GLU A 108 -8.74 25.82 8.96
N THR A 109 -9.46 26.15 10.06
CA THR A 109 -10.10 27.45 10.26
C THR A 109 -9.09 28.61 10.22
N ASP A 110 -7.87 28.41 10.72
CA ASP A 110 -6.81 29.42 10.80
C ASP A 110 -5.49 28.89 10.21
N LEU A 111 -5.60 28.14 9.10
CA LEU A 111 -4.54 27.29 8.57
C LEU A 111 -3.23 28.04 8.30
N GLU A 112 -3.30 29.19 7.63
CA GLU A 112 -2.14 30.00 7.25
C GLU A 112 -1.32 30.38 8.48
N ARG A 113 -1.97 30.99 9.48
CA ARG A 113 -1.36 31.39 10.74
C ARG A 113 -0.79 30.19 11.52
N ASN A 114 -1.54 29.09 11.57
CA ASN A 114 -1.12 27.89 12.27
C ASN A 114 0.13 27.27 11.64
N LEU A 115 0.20 27.24 10.30
CA LEU A 115 1.36 26.72 9.57
C LEU A 115 2.57 27.64 9.66
N GLU A 116 2.40 28.95 9.64
CA GLU A 116 3.48 29.93 9.83
C GLU A 116 4.08 29.81 11.24
N ASP A 117 3.25 29.71 12.29
CA ASP A 117 3.73 29.49 13.64
C ASP A 117 4.46 28.14 13.78
N LEU A 118 3.89 27.07 13.22
CA LEU A 118 4.53 25.75 13.20
C LEU A 118 5.88 25.79 12.50
N TYR A 119 5.97 26.43 11.34
CA TYR A 119 7.21 26.64 10.61
C TYR A 119 8.23 27.42 11.46
N ALA A 120 7.83 28.53 12.06
CA ALA A 120 8.69 29.34 12.91
C ALA A 120 9.22 28.53 14.11
N ARG A 121 8.36 27.75 14.79
CA ARG A 121 8.77 26.85 15.89
C ARG A 121 9.74 25.76 15.43
N LEU A 122 9.54 25.19 14.25
CA LEU A 122 10.44 24.19 13.68
C LEU A 122 11.83 24.76 13.41
N HIS A 123 11.90 25.91 12.74
CA HIS A 123 13.16 26.48 12.28
C HIS A 123 13.99 27.11 13.40
N ARG A 124 13.36 27.68 14.44
CA ARG A 124 14.07 28.15 15.66
C ARG A 124 14.34 27.04 16.69
N GLY A 125 13.92 25.79 16.41
CA GLY A 125 14.18 24.64 17.28
C GLY A 125 13.21 24.47 18.47
N ALA A 126 12.20 25.34 18.59
CA ALA A 126 11.21 25.33 19.68
C ALA A 126 10.10 24.27 19.50
N TYR A 127 10.00 23.63 18.33
CA TYR A 127 9.03 22.55 18.11
C TYR A 127 9.26 21.38 19.08
N ARG A 128 8.17 20.91 19.69
CA ARG A 128 8.13 19.75 20.59
C ARG A 128 7.10 18.76 20.07
N ALA A 129 7.52 17.52 19.88
CA ALA A 129 6.60 16.44 19.55
C ALA A 129 5.75 16.06 20.77
N LEU A 130 4.46 15.86 20.58
CA LEU A 130 3.55 15.45 21.65
C LEU A 130 3.49 13.92 21.75
N PRO A 131 3.20 13.35 22.95
CA PRO A 131 2.95 11.93 23.10
C PRO A 131 1.80 11.48 22.20
N SER A 132 1.96 10.33 21.54
CA SER A 132 0.89 9.77 20.71
C SER A 132 -0.19 9.13 21.57
N ARG A 133 -1.47 9.35 21.26
CA ARG A 133 -2.59 8.72 21.98
C ARG A 133 -2.73 7.26 21.61
N ARG A 134 -2.78 6.35 22.58
CA ARG A 134 -3.02 4.91 22.38
C ARG A 134 -4.47 4.64 22.00
N VAL A 135 -4.65 3.81 20.97
CA VAL A 135 -5.97 3.31 20.54
C VAL A 135 -5.82 1.84 20.18
N TYR A 136 -6.76 1.02 20.60
CA TYR A 136 -6.76 -0.42 20.31
C TYR A 136 -7.73 -0.75 19.17
N ILE A 137 -7.25 -1.52 18.17
CA ILE A 137 -8.06 -2.00 17.06
C ILE A 137 -8.15 -3.53 17.15
N PRO A 138 -9.36 -4.13 17.16
CA PRO A 138 -9.53 -5.57 17.24
C PRO A 138 -8.97 -6.27 15.99
N LYS A 139 -8.17 -7.32 16.20
CA LYS A 139 -7.71 -8.22 15.14
C LYS A 139 -8.77 -9.29 14.84
N PRO A 140 -8.73 -9.92 13.65
CA PRO A 140 -9.64 -11.03 13.31
C PRO A 140 -9.52 -12.26 14.22
N ASP A 141 -8.38 -12.42 14.89
CA ASP A 141 -8.08 -13.51 15.81
C ASP A 141 -8.53 -13.23 17.27
N GLY A 142 -9.20 -12.10 17.51
CA GLY A 142 -9.68 -11.69 18.83
C GLY A 142 -8.68 -10.90 19.66
N ARG A 143 -7.40 -10.83 19.26
CA ARG A 143 -6.39 -9.97 19.90
C ARG A 143 -6.58 -8.53 19.47
N GLU A 144 -6.03 -7.61 20.22
CA GLU A 144 -6.01 -6.19 19.88
C GLU A 144 -4.67 -5.77 19.27
N ARG A 145 -4.74 -4.75 18.40
CA ARG A 145 -3.56 -4.10 17.85
C ARG A 145 -3.48 -2.70 18.44
N PRO A 146 -2.45 -2.40 19.23
CA PRO A 146 -2.22 -1.06 19.73
C PRO A 146 -1.79 -0.15 18.57
N LEU A 147 -2.43 1.01 18.43
CA LEU A 147 -2.04 2.08 17.53
C LEU A 147 -1.68 3.32 18.33
N ALA A 148 -0.69 4.06 17.86
CA ALA A 148 -0.29 5.36 18.37
C ALA A 148 -0.78 6.46 17.42
N VAL A 149 -1.74 7.26 17.87
CA VAL A 149 -2.30 8.37 17.09
C VAL A 149 -1.57 9.65 17.46
N ALA A 150 -0.72 10.16 16.58
CA ALA A 150 0.02 11.40 16.80
C ALA A 150 -0.90 12.63 16.78
N ALA A 151 -0.48 13.73 17.40
CA ALA A 151 -1.10 15.05 17.31
C ALA A 151 -1.17 15.53 15.84
N LEU A 152 -2.08 16.46 15.55
CA LEU A 152 -2.29 16.90 14.17
C LEU A 152 -1.04 17.56 13.58
N GLU A 153 -0.42 18.49 14.31
CA GLU A 153 0.82 19.14 13.87
C GLU A 153 1.96 18.13 13.66
N ASP A 154 2.08 17.13 14.56
CA ASP A 154 3.08 16.07 14.38
C ASP A 154 2.83 15.28 13.10
N LYS A 155 1.57 14.99 12.74
CA LYS A 155 1.24 14.34 11.47
C LYS A 155 1.65 15.18 10.27
N VAL A 156 1.41 16.51 10.33
CA VAL A 156 1.80 17.46 9.27
C VAL A 156 3.31 17.48 9.08
N VAL A 157 4.07 17.68 10.16
CA VAL A 157 5.55 17.73 10.11
C VAL A 157 6.13 16.39 9.68
N GLN A 158 5.60 15.27 10.19
CA GLN A 158 6.01 13.93 9.77
C GLN A 158 5.76 13.70 8.28
N ARG A 159 4.64 14.20 7.74
CA ARG A 159 4.30 14.06 6.32
C ARG A 159 5.23 14.89 5.44
N ALA A 160 5.53 16.12 5.83
CA ALA A 160 6.50 16.96 5.13
C ALA A 160 7.91 16.35 5.15
N ALA A 161 8.37 15.90 6.31
CA ALA A 161 9.66 15.19 6.42
C ALA A 161 9.68 13.89 5.60
N LEU A 162 8.58 13.15 5.58
CA LEU A 162 8.42 11.94 4.76
C LEU A 162 8.61 12.24 3.26
N ALA A 163 8.08 13.36 2.75
CA ALA A 163 8.26 13.76 1.35
C ALA A 163 9.74 13.99 1.01
N VAL A 164 10.46 14.72 1.88
CA VAL A 164 11.90 14.97 1.72
C VAL A 164 12.72 13.67 1.76
N LEU A 165 12.45 12.81 2.74
CA LEU A 165 13.19 11.56 2.93
C LEU A 165 12.90 10.53 1.83
N ASN A 166 11.67 10.47 1.33
CA ASN A 166 11.30 9.62 0.19
C ASN A 166 12.07 9.99 -1.07
N ALA A 167 12.38 11.28 -1.29
CA ALA A 167 13.17 11.71 -2.44
C ALA A 167 14.58 11.08 -2.45
N ILE A 168 15.09 10.67 -1.28
CA ILE A 168 16.39 10.00 -1.12
C ILE A 168 16.23 8.47 -1.14
N TYR A 169 15.43 7.94 -0.21
CA TYR A 169 15.40 6.49 0.05
C TYR A 169 14.69 5.69 -1.04
N GLU A 170 13.76 6.27 -1.80
CA GLU A 170 13.15 5.59 -2.95
C GLU A 170 14.16 5.27 -4.05
N GLU A 171 15.23 6.05 -4.16
CA GLU A 171 16.34 5.77 -5.07
C GLU A 171 17.29 4.69 -4.54
N ASP A 172 17.32 4.45 -3.23
CA ASP A 172 18.19 3.46 -2.60
C ASP A 172 17.50 2.09 -2.42
N PHE A 173 16.20 2.08 -2.13
CA PHE A 173 15.47 0.84 -1.87
C PHE A 173 15.50 -0.13 -3.04
N LEU A 174 15.72 -1.40 -2.74
CA LEU A 174 15.82 -2.45 -3.74
C LEU A 174 14.46 -2.79 -4.39
N GLY A 175 14.51 -3.33 -5.59
CA GLY A 175 13.34 -3.61 -6.42
C GLY A 175 12.34 -4.59 -5.80
N PHE A 176 12.79 -5.50 -4.97
CA PHE A 176 11.98 -6.53 -4.33
C PHE A 176 11.30 -6.07 -3.01
N SER A 177 11.51 -4.84 -2.57
CA SER A 177 10.82 -4.21 -1.43
C SER A 177 9.61 -3.43 -1.92
N TYR A 178 8.40 -3.73 -1.42
CA TYR A 178 7.13 -3.19 -1.92
C TYR A 178 6.33 -2.43 -0.87
N GLY A 179 6.31 -2.88 0.38
CA GLY A 179 5.44 -2.33 1.41
C GLY A 179 5.72 -0.87 1.74
N PHE A 180 4.68 -0.05 1.90
CA PHE A 180 4.72 1.36 2.29
C PHE A 180 5.53 2.29 1.37
N ARG A 181 5.75 1.88 0.13
CA ARG A 181 6.50 2.68 -0.86
C ARG A 181 5.56 3.35 -1.86
N PRO A 182 5.83 4.60 -2.27
CA PRO A 182 5.06 5.27 -3.30
C PRO A 182 5.02 4.46 -4.62
N GLY A 183 3.84 4.39 -5.23
CA GLY A 183 3.66 3.69 -6.50
C GLY A 183 3.82 2.16 -6.47
N ARG A 184 3.97 1.55 -5.28
CA ARG A 184 4.10 0.09 -5.11
C ARG A 184 2.98 -0.46 -4.24
N GLY A 185 2.14 -1.30 -4.83
CA GLY A 185 1.00 -1.89 -4.15
C GLY A 185 1.20 -3.35 -3.75
N THR A 186 0.22 -3.86 -3.00
CA THR A 186 0.17 -5.28 -2.59
C THR A 186 0.10 -6.22 -3.80
N HIS A 187 -0.58 -5.80 -4.87
CA HIS A 187 -0.68 -6.59 -6.09
C HIS A 187 0.63 -6.66 -6.87
N ASP A 188 1.49 -5.63 -6.78
CA ASP A 188 2.81 -5.66 -7.42
C ASP A 188 3.71 -6.69 -6.74
N ALA A 189 3.68 -6.75 -5.40
CA ALA A 189 4.40 -7.77 -4.64
C ALA A 189 3.89 -9.19 -4.93
N LEU A 190 2.56 -9.38 -5.01
CA LEU A 190 1.95 -10.65 -5.37
C LEU A 190 2.32 -11.10 -6.79
N ASP A 191 2.28 -10.19 -7.75
CA ASP A 191 2.60 -10.48 -9.14
C ASP A 191 4.09 -10.80 -9.29
N ALA A 192 4.97 -10.05 -8.61
CA ALA A 192 6.40 -10.32 -8.54
C ALA A 192 6.69 -11.73 -8.00
N LEU A 193 6.04 -12.12 -6.91
CA LEU A 193 6.19 -13.44 -6.32
C LEU A 193 5.75 -14.55 -7.29
N ILE A 194 4.59 -14.38 -7.92
CA ILE A 194 4.04 -15.39 -8.85
C ILE A 194 4.89 -15.50 -10.12
N VAL A 195 5.31 -14.37 -10.68
CA VAL A 195 6.20 -14.35 -11.83
C VAL A 195 7.52 -15.03 -11.48
N GLY A 196 8.09 -14.68 -10.31
CA GLY A 196 9.33 -15.30 -9.85
C GLY A 196 9.22 -16.82 -9.77
N ILE A 197 8.28 -17.35 -8.99
CA ILE A 197 8.12 -18.82 -8.84
C ILE A 197 7.79 -19.51 -10.18
N SER A 198 7.06 -18.82 -11.07
CA SER A 198 6.66 -19.43 -12.36
C SER A 198 7.74 -19.40 -13.42
N SER A 199 8.66 -18.42 -13.39
CA SER A 199 9.68 -18.21 -14.41
C SER A 199 11.06 -18.73 -14.05
N THR A 200 11.30 -19.05 -12.77
CA THR A 200 12.56 -19.62 -12.27
C THR A 200 12.37 -21.06 -11.81
N LYS A 201 13.44 -21.69 -11.36
CA LYS A 201 13.44 -23.09 -10.89
C LYS A 201 13.12 -23.20 -9.39
N VAL A 202 12.51 -22.19 -8.79
CA VAL A 202 12.15 -22.18 -7.36
C VAL A 202 11.24 -23.33 -6.99
N ASN A 203 11.61 -24.07 -5.95
CA ASN A 203 10.87 -25.20 -5.39
C ASN A 203 10.70 -25.15 -3.86
N TRP A 204 11.42 -24.28 -3.19
CA TRP A 204 11.36 -24.11 -1.75
C TRP A 204 11.02 -22.66 -1.43
N ILE A 205 10.02 -22.44 -0.57
CA ILE A 205 9.59 -21.11 -0.12
C ILE A 205 9.87 -20.98 1.37
N PHE A 206 10.69 -20.02 1.71
CA PHE A 206 10.87 -19.53 3.06
C PHE A 206 9.87 -18.40 3.30
N ASP A 207 8.83 -18.67 4.08
CA ASP A 207 7.76 -17.75 4.49
C ASP A 207 8.04 -17.30 5.91
N ALA A 208 8.35 -16.03 6.12
CA ALA A 208 8.81 -15.52 7.40
C ALA A 208 8.14 -14.20 7.81
N ASP A 209 7.89 -14.07 9.11
CA ASP A 209 7.34 -12.89 9.77
C ASP A 209 8.30 -12.44 10.88
N ILE A 210 8.60 -11.16 10.97
CA ILE A 210 9.44 -10.62 12.03
C ILE A 210 8.58 -10.38 13.27
N ARG A 211 9.00 -10.92 14.41
CA ARG A 211 8.24 -10.80 15.66
C ARG A 211 8.19 -9.36 16.13
N SER A 212 6.96 -8.82 16.32
CA SER A 212 6.72 -7.47 16.88
C SER A 212 7.63 -6.40 16.29
N PHE A 213 7.81 -6.40 14.96
CA PHE A 213 8.84 -5.61 14.29
C PHE A 213 8.85 -4.14 14.72
N PHE A 214 7.69 -3.44 14.67
CA PHE A 214 7.61 -2.02 15.02
C PHE A 214 8.00 -1.73 16.48
N ASP A 215 7.78 -2.66 17.39
CA ASP A 215 8.12 -2.52 18.81
C ASP A 215 9.57 -2.91 19.11
N SER A 216 10.23 -3.61 18.15
CA SER A 216 11.59 -4.13 18.32
C SER A 216 12.68 -3.27 17.67
N VAL A 217 12.31 -2.24 16.90
CA VAL A 217 13.28 -1.36 16.21
C VAL A 217 14.18 -0.68 17.24
N ASN A 218 15.48 -0.94 17.17
CA ASN A 218 16.50 -0.29 18.01
C ASN A 218 16.81 1.11 17.48
N TRP A 219 16.71 2.14 18.34
CA TRP A 219 16.87 3.53 17.93
C TRP A 219 18.31 3.90 17.56
N GLU A 220 19.30 3.33 18.22
CA GLU A 220 20.70 3.59 17.90
C GLU A 220 21.04 3.09 16.49
N TRP A 221 20.62 1.86 16.16
CA TRP A 221 20.79 1.33 14.82
C TRP A 221 19.99 2.12 13.79
N LEU A 222 18.76 2.52 14.11
CA LEU A 222 17.96 3.34 13.20
C LEU A 222 18.65 4.66 12.87
N VAL A 223 19.18 5.36 13.88
CA VAL A 223 19.91 6.62 13.69
C VAL A 223 21.17 6.39 12.86
N ARG A 224 21.96 5.37 13.18
CA ARG A 224 23.16 5.01 12.38
C ARG A 224 22.79 4.73 10.92
N PHE A 225 21.68 4.02 10.65
CA PHE A 225 21.23 3.77 9.28
C PHE A 225 20.78 5.05 8.56
N LEU A 226 20.12 5.95 9.24
CA LEU A 226 19.77 7.26 8.68
C LEU A 226 21.02 8.08 8.34
N GLU A 227 22.05 8.07 9.19
CA GLU A 227 23.31 8.78 9.02
C GLU A 227 24.17 8.27 7.84
N HIS A 228 23.84 7.12 7.27
CA HIS A 228 24.46 6.69 6.01
C HIS A 228 24.14 7.63 4.85
N ARG A 229 22.96 8.26 4.86
CA ARG A 229 22.50 9.18 3.80
C ARG A 229 22.24 10.60 4.30
N ILE A 230 21.97 10.78 5.58
CA ILE A 230 21.57 12.05 6.17
C ILE A 230 22.64 12.52 7.14
N ARG A 231 23.25 13.68 6.84
CA ARG A 231 24.19 14.38 7.73
C ARG A 231 23.57 15.65 8.33
N ASP A 232 22.34 16.00 7.94
CA ASP A 232 21.61 17.12 8.53
C ASP A 232 21.18 16.78 9.97
N SER A 233 21.89 17.35 10.94
CA SER A 233 21.65 17.09 12.37
C SER A 233 20.26 17.57 12.84
N ARG A 234 19.66 18.56 12.17
CA ARG A 234 18.32 19.04 12.51
C ARG A 234 17.26 18.02 12.10
N MET A 235 17.42 17.40 10.92
CA MET A 235 16.54 16.33 10.46
C MET A 235 16.64 15.09 11.37
N ILE A 236 17.85 14.68 11.75
CA ILE A 236 18.06 13.56 12.68
C ILE A 236 17.44 13.85 14.04
N ARG A 237 17.66 15.05 14.60
CA ARG A 237 17.07 15.46 15.89
C ARG A 237 15.53 15.48 15.83
N LEU A 238 14.95 15.88 14.70
CA LEU A 238 13.50 15.87 14.50
C LEU A 238 12.94 14.45 14.59
N ILE A 239 13.59 13.49 13.92
CA ILE A 239 13.21 12.08 13.98
C ILE A 239 13.34 11.55 15.43
N GLN A 240 14.45 11.88 16.11
CA GLN A 240 14.66 11.48 17.51
C GLN A 240 13.61 12.07 18.46
N LYS A 241 13.12 13.32 18.22
CA LYS A 241 12.01 13.90 18.99
C LYS A 241 10.75 13.04 18.89
N TRP A 242 10.38 12.55 17.70
CA TRP A 242 9.21 11.68 17.52
C TRP A 242 9.38 10.31 18.17
N LEU A 243 10.57 9.72 18.10
CA LEU A 243 10.84 8.44 18.76
C LEU A 243 10.70 8.56 20.28
N LYS A 244 11.18 9.67 20.87
CA LYS A 244 11.18 9.93 22.31
C LYS A 244 9.87 10.54 22.85
N ALA A 245 8.93 10.94 21.99
CA ALA A 245 7.68 11.60 22.41
C ALA A 245 6.79 10.72 23.31
N GLY A 246 6.95 9.41 23.25
CA GLY A 246 6.21 8.45 24.05
C GLY A 246 4.76 8.24 23.59
N VAL A 247 4.03 7.50 24.39
CA VAL A 247 2.63 7.15 24.15
C VAL A 247 1.81 7.45 25.40
N LEU A 248 0.73 8.19 25.21
CA LEU A 248 -0.25 8.50 26.25
C LEU A 248 -1.34 7.42 26.27
N GLU A 249 -1.47 6.75 27.40
CA GLU A 249 -2.48 5.72 27.66
C GLU A 249 -3.07 5.94 29.05
N GLU A 250 -4.38 6.07 29.13
CA GLU A 250 -5.12 6.30 30.40
C GLU A 250 -4.55 7.43 31.28
N GLY A 251 -4.09 8.52 30.66
CA GLY A 251 -3.49 9.65 31.36
C GLY A 251 -2.01 9.51 31.74
N VAL A 252 -1.40 8.35 31.49
CA VAL A 252 0.01 8.09 31.76
C VAL A 252 0.82 8.13 30.47
N VAL A 253 1.93 8.88 30.46
CA VAL A 253 2.87 8.90 29.34
C VAL A 253 3.94 7.86 29.56
N THR A 254 3.97 6.87 28.68
CA THR A 254 5.00 5.83 28.67
C THR A 254 6.01 6.14 27.58
N VAL A 255 7.28 6.25 27.92
CA VAL A 255 8.39 6.40 26.99
C VAL A 255 9.12 5.05 26.91
N SER A 256 9.28 4.55 25.68
CA SER A 256 10.07 3.35 25.41
C SER A 256 11.48 3.76 24.97
N ASP A 257 12.45 2.87 25.15
CA ASP A 257 13.82 3.00 24.65
C ASP A 257 14.04 2.42 23.25
N LYS A 258 12.99 1.81 22.69
CA LYS A 258 12.97 1.15 21.38
C LYS A 258 11.59 1.22 20.76
N GLY A 259 11.53 0.83 19.50
CA GLY A 259 10.30 0.77 18.72
C GLY A 259 9.98 2.08 18.00
N THR A 260 9.09 1.97 17.03
CA THR A 260 8.51 3.11 16.31
C THR A 260 6.99 3.05 16.49
N GLY A 261 6.36 4.16 16.85
CA GLY A 261 4.91 4.20 17.11
C GLY A 261 4.10 3.62 15.95
N GLN A 262 3.46 2.47 16.16
CA GLN A 262 2.59 1.88 15.15
C GLN A 262 1.38 2.78 14.89
N GLY A 263 1.32 3.42 13.71
CA GLY A 263 0.27 4.41 13.35
C GLY A 263 0.79 5.83 13.14
N SER A 264 2.05 6.11 13.46
CA SER A 264 2.74 7.34 13.09
C SER A 264 2.94 7.43 11.56
N VAL A 265 2.90 8.62 10.99
CA VAL A 265 3.01 8.86 9.53
C VAL A 265 4.41 8.51 9.01
N ILE A 266 5.46 8.76 9.78
CA ILE A 266 6.85 8.53 9.38
C ILE A 266 7.32 7.08 9.62
N SER A 267 6.69 6.34 10.56
CA SER A 267 7.15 5.00 10.96
C SER A 267 7.26 3.99 9.82
N PRO A 268 6.38 3.98 8.80
CA PRO A 268 6.52 3.08 7.66
C PRO A 268 7.82 3.29 6.85
N LEU A 269 8.26 4.54 6.68
CA LEU A 269 9.54 4.84 6.03
C LEU A 269 10.72 4.40 6.91
N LEU A 270 10.69 4.75 8.20
CA LEU A 270 11.75 4.37 9.14
C LEU A 270 11.90 2.83 9.22
N ALA A 271 10.77 2.11 9.22
CA ALA A 271 10.72 0.66 9.12
C ALA A 271 11.39 0.13 7.84
N ASN A 272 11.12 0.74 6.70
CA ASN A 272 11.76 0.38 5.43
C ASN A 272 13.26 0.71 5.43
N VAL A 273 13.68 1.83 5.99
CA VAL A 273 15.11 2.17 6.15
C VAL A 273 15.80 1.12 7.01
N TYR A 274 15.20 0.75 8.14
CA TYR A 274 15.76 -0.27 9.03
C TYR A 274 15.93 -1.61 8.30
N LEU A 275 14.89 -2.10 7.65
CA LEU A 275 14.94 -3.37 6.91
C LEU A 275 15.84 -3.31 5.67
N HIS A 276 16.00 -2.16 5.05
CA HIS A 276 16.93 -1.99 3.94
C HIS A 276 18.37 -2.33 4.34
N TYR A 277 18.83 -1.83 5.48
CA TYR A 277 20.20 -2.07 5.96
C TYR A 277 20.36 -3.42 6.67
N THR A 278 19.35 -3.86 7.41
CA THR A 278 19.42 -5.14 8.14
C THR A 278 19.19 -6.33 7.23
N PHE A 279 18.22 -6.27 6.35
CA PHE A 279 17.79 -7.40 5.51
C PHE A 279 18.10 -7.20 4.02
N ASP A 280 17.60 -6.13 3.38
CA ASP A 280 17.57 -6.05 1.90
C ASP A 280 18.95 -6.14 1.28
N LEU A 281 19.90 -5.30 1.74
CA LEU A 281 21.28 -5.28 1.23
C LEU A 281 22.02 -6.59 1.53
N TRP A 282 21.79 -7.16 2.70
CA TRP A 282 22.38 -8.44 3.09
C TRP A 282 21.82 -9.58 2.26
N ALA A 283 20.50 -9.70 2.10
CA ALA A 283 19.85 -10.75 1.32
C ALA A 283 20.24 -10.69 -0.16
N GLU A 284 20.38 -9.47 -0.72
CA GLU A 284 20.88 -9.29 -2.10
C GLU A 284 22.33 -9.76 -2.25
N ARG A 285 23.20 -9.47 -1.26
CA ARG A 285 24.58 -9.96 -1.24
C ARG A 285 24.61 -11.47 -1.10
N TRP A 286 23.83 -12.03 -0.20
CA TRP A 286 23.71 -13.47 0.00
C TRP A 286 23.25 -14.17 -1.28
N ARG A 287 22.23 -13.65 -1.94
CA ARG A 287 21.75 -14.16 -3.24
C ARG A 287 22.86 -14.24 -4.29
N ARG A 288 23.75 -13.26 -4.31
CA ARG A 288 24.81 -13.20 -5.33
C ARG A 288 26.01 -14.08 -5.02
N ARG A 289 26.30 -14.32 -3.74
CA ARG A 289 27.56 -14.96 -3.31
C ARG A 289 27.36 -16.39 -2.82
N GLU A 290 26.26 -16.63 -2.09
CA GLU A 290 26.03 -17.85 -1.35
C GLU A 290 25.02 -18.79 -2.04
N ALA A 291 24.05 -18.26 -2.79
CA ALA A 291 23.06 -19.08 -3.44
C ALA A 291 23.71 -19.89 -4.57
N THR A 292 23.48 -21.21 -4.55
CA THR A 292 23.97 -22.14 -5.58
C THR A 292 22.98 -22.29 -6.73
N GLY A 293 21.68 -22.06 -6.48
CA GLY A 293 20.59 -22.09 -7.46
C GLY A 293 19.84 -20.78 -7.58
N ASP A 294 18.70 -20.83 -8.29
CA ASP A 294 17.81 -19.69 -8.45
C ASP A 294 17.24 -19.25 -7.08
N MET A 295 17.31 -17.96 -6.80
CA MET A 295 16.76 -17.36 -5.59
C MET A 295 15.94 -16.11 -5.90
N ILE A 296 14.72 -16.03 -5.40
CA ILE A 296 13.83 -14.88 -5.49
C ILE A 296 13.57 -14.29 -4.12
N ILE A 297 13.39 -12.97 -4.04
CA ILE A 297 13.09 -12.25 -2.79
C ILE A 297 11.90 -11.34 -3.04
N VAL A 298 10.91 -11.38 -2.16
CA VAL A 298 9.78 -10.44 -2.14
C VAL A 298 9.54 -10.02 -0.69
N ARG A 299 9.63 -8.72 -0.41
CA ARG A 299 9.36 -8.14 0.91
C ARG A 299 8.21 -7.15 0.83
N TYR A 300 7.23 -7.32 1.70
CA TYR A 300 6.16 -6.35 1.91
C TYR A 300 6.11 -5.91 3.37
N ALA A 301 6.72 -4.77 3.68
CA ALA A 301 7.00 -4.34 5.07
C ALA A 301 7.82 -5.42 5.82
N ASP A 302 7.25 -5.98 6.88
CA ASP A 302 7.79 -7.06 7.71
C ASP A 302 7.48 -8.48 7.21
N ASP A 303 6.55 -8.62 6.25
CA ASP A 303 6.25 -9.90 5.61
C ASP A 303 7.35 -10.24 4.58
N LEU A 304 8.06 -11.34 4.77
CA LEU A 304 9.18 -11.81 3.95
C LEU A 304 8.84 -13.12 3.26
N VAL A 305 9.00 -13.17 1.94
CA VAL A 305 8.92 -14.42 1.18
C VAL A 305 10.17 -14.55 0.32
N VAL A 306 10.92 -15.63 0.54
CA VAL A 306 12.13 -15.94 -0.23
C VAL A 306 11.97 -17.31 -0.87
N GLY A 307 12.21 -17.42 -2.18
CA GLY A 307 12.13 -18.68 -2.90
C GLY A 307 13.50 -19.17 -3.31
N PHE A 308 13.72 -20.48 -3.24
CA PHE A 308 14.97 -21.14 -3.56
C PHE A 308 14.77 -22.32 -4.52
N GLU A 309 15.76 -22.59 -5.36
CA GLU A 309 15.81 -23.81 -6.18
C GLU A 309 16.11 -25.02 -5.29
N HIS A 310 17.09 -24.91 -4.38
CA HIS A 310 17.60 -25.99 -3.54
C HIS A 310 17.20 -25.82 -2.08
N GLU A 311 16.85 -26.93 -1.44
CA GLU A 311 16.53 -26.96 0.00
C GLU A 311 17.72 -26.56 0.86
N SER A 312 18.93 -27.03 0.47
CA SER A 312 20.16 -26.72 1.18
C SER A 312 20.42 -25.21 1.28
N ASP A 313 20.17 -24.47 0.17
CA ASP A 313 20.27 -23.01 0.18
C ASP A 313 19.24 -22.38 1.10
N ALA A 314 18.00 -22.89 1.10
CA ALA A 314 16.94 -22.39 1.95
C ALA A 314 17.23 -22.57 3.45
N ARG A 315 17.81 -23.74 3.84
CA ARG A 315 18.20 -24.02 5.23
C ARG A 315 19.38 -23.15 5.65
N ARG A 316 20.43 -23.05 4.85
CA ARG A 316 21.58 -22.17 5.11
C ARG A 316 21.14 -20.70 5.25
N PHE A 317 20.23 -20.25 4.38
CA PHE A 317 19.68 -18.91 4.46
C PHE A 317 18.88 -18.70 5.75
N TRP A 318 18.08 -19.68 6.19
CA TRP A 318 17.31 -19.60 7.43
C TRP A 318 18.22 -19.41 8.64
N ASP A 319 19.30 -20.17 8.75
CA ASP A 319 20.23 -20.03 9.87
C ASP A 319 20.94 -18.67 9.81
N ALA A 320 21.45 -18.28 8.64
CA ALA A 320 22.15 -17.02 8.44
C ALA A 320 21.25 -15.77 8.69
N ILE A 321 19.96 -15.80 8.28
CA ILE A 321 19.05 -14.68 8.55
C ILE A 321 18.71 -14.58 10.03
N ARG A 322 18.62 -15.70 10.77
CA ARG A 322 18.39 -15.70 12.21
C ARG A 322 19.49 -14.95 12.95
N GLU A 323 20.73 -15.31 12.67
CA GLU A 323 21.92 -14.63 13.22
C GLU A 323 21.93 -13.14 12.81
N ARG A 324 21.72 -12.87 11.54
CA ARG A 324 21.70 -11.50 11.02
C ARG A 324 20.65 -10.62 11.69
N LEU A 325 19.46 -11.09 11.92
CA LEU A 325 18.40 -10.31 12.57
C LEU A 325 18.72 -10.05 14.05
N GLN A 326 19.33 -11.02 14.75
CA GLN A 326 19.74 -10.88 16.14
C GLN A 326 20.76 -9.76 16.34
N GLU A 327 21.72 -9.57 15.41
CA GLU A 327 22.67 -8.46 15.42
C GLU A 327 21.99 -7.09 15.54
N PHE A 328 20.76 -6.97 14.99
CA PHE A 328 19.98 -5.74 14.96
C PHE A 328 18.75 -5.79 15.86
N SER A 329 18.79 -6.57 16.94
CA SER A 329 17.68 -6.68 17.93
C SER A 329 16.34 -7.11 17.33
N LEU A 330 16.35 -7.80 16.19
CA LEU A 330 15.17 -8.40 15.57
C LEU A 330 15.18 -9.92 15.73
N SER A 331 13.98 -10.52 15.66
CA SER A 331 13.84 -11.98 15.68
C SER A 331 12.72 -12.45 14.77
N LEU A 332 12.89 -13.64 14.20
CA LEU A 332 11.83 -14.30 13.43
C LEU A 332 10.73 -14.81 14.38
N HIS A 333 9.47 -14.75 13.90
CA HIS A 333 8.35 -15.32 14.66
C HIS A 333 8.38 -16.86 14.55
N PRO A 334 8.54 -17.62 15.65
CA PRO A 334 8.77 -19.06 15.57
C PRO A 334 7.62 -19.82 14.90
N ASP A 335 6.36 -19.50 15.25
CA ASP A 335 5.18 -20.23 14.74
C ASP A 335 4.76 -19.84 13.32
N LYS A 336 5.27 -18.72 12.79
CA LYS A 336 4.88 -18.22 11.47
C LYS A 336 5.99 -18.36 10.43
N THR A 337 7.22 -18.61 10.87
CA THR A 337 8.33 -18.85 9.96
C THR A 337 8.36 -20.30 9.55
N ARG A 338 8.30 -20.56 8.23
CA ARG A 338 8.20 -21.90 7.68
C ARG A 338 9.02 -22.04 6.41
N LEU A 339 9.56 -23.24 6.20
CA LEU A 339 10.11 -23.66 4.94
C LEU A 339 9.12 -24.64 4.28
N ILE A 340 8.72 -24.33 3.06
CA ILE A 340 7.62 -25.00 2.37
C ILE A 340 8.09 -25.48 1.00
N GLU A 341 7.86 -26.74 0.68
CA GLU A 341 8.06 -27.28 -0.64
C GLU A 341 6.96 -26.80 -1.60
N PHE A 342 7.29 -25.85 -2.49
CA PHE A 342 6.31 -25.18 -3.33
C PHE A 342 6.93 -24.72 -4.66
N GLY A 343 6.42 -25.19 -5.76
CA GLY A 343 6.90 -24.84 -7.09
C GLY A 343 6.50 -25.82 -8.17
N ARG A 344 7.03 -25.62 -9.36
CA ARG A 344 6.73 -26.49 -10.51
C ARG A 344 7.30 -27.90 -10.32
N ARG A 345 8.55 -28.02 -9.89
CA ARG A 345 9.20 -29.30 -9.61
C ARG A 345 8.56 -29.99 -8.43
N ALA A 346 8.39 -29.29 -7.31
CA ALA A 346 7.70 -29.78 -6.13
C ALA A 346 6.34 -30.42 -6.47
N ALA A 347 5.56 -29.77 -7.35
CA ALA A 347 4.28 -30.31 -7.80
C ALA A 347 4.39 -31.58 -8.66
N THR A 348 5.51 -31.76 -9.35
CA THR A 348 5.76 -32.93 -10.21
C THR A 348 6.36 -34.09 -9.41
N GLU A 349 7.42 -33.84 -8.66
CA GLU A 349 8.16 -34.80 -7.84
C GLU A 349 7.27 -35.44 -6.77
N ARG A 350 6.53 -34.62 -6.01
CA ARG A 350 5.57 -35.12 -5.00
C ARG A 350 4.52 -36.03 -5.64
N LYS A 351 4.06 -35.71 -6.85
CA LYS A 351 3.10 -36.56 -7.55
C LYS A 351 3.75 -37.91 -7.95
N GLN A 352 5.00 -37.91 -8.41
CA GLN A 352 5.74 -39.14 -8.78
C GLN A 352 6.01 -40.02 -7.54
N CYS A 353 6.33 -39.39 -6.41
CA CYS A 353 6.57 -40.09 -5.15
C CYS A 353 5.28 -40.44 -4.35
N GLY A 354 4.09 -40.19 -4.91
CA GLY A 354 2.82 -40.46 -4.20
C GLY A 354 2.52 -39.56 -3.00
N LEU A 355 3.30 -38.50 -2.77
CA LEU A 355 3.20 -37.61 -1.60
C LEU A 355 2.06 -36.57 -1.66
N GLY A 356 1.20 -36.64 -2.67
CA GLY A 356 0.09 -35.71 -2.82
C GLY A 356 0.49 -34.32 -3.34
N LYS A 357 -0.36 -33.31 -3.11
CA LYS A 357 -0.13 -31.95 -3.60
C LYS A 357 0.87 -31.23 -2.69
N PRO A 358 1.68 -30.29 -3.25
CA PRO A 358 2.49 -29.38 -2.45
C PRO A 358 1.66 -28.62 -1.41
N GLU A 359 2.29 -28.22 -0.33
CA GLU A 359 1.68 -27.36 0.67
C GLU A 359 1.22 -26.03 0.07
N THR A 360 0.49 -25.28 0.85
CA THR A 360 0.00 -23.95 0.49
C THR A 360 0.49 -22.94 1.50
N PHE A 361 0.73 -21.71 1.07
CA PHE A 361 1.08 -20.64 1.99
C PHE A 361 0.25 -19.38 1.74
N ASN A 362 0.23 -18.50 2.74
CA ASN A 362 -0.58 -17.30 2.72
C ASN A 362 0.31 -16.08 2.54
N PHE A 363 -0.01 -15.25 1.55
CA PHE A 363 0.68 -13.98 1.35
C PHE A 363 -0.31 -12.88 0.97
N LEU A 364 -0.23 -11.73 1.62
CA LEU A 364 -1.03 -10.53 1.36
C LEU A 364 -2.52 -10.81 1.12
N GLY A 365 -3.16 -11.55 2.02
CA GLY A 365 -4.61 -11.83 1.96
C GLY A 365 -5.05 -12.94 1.02
N PHE A 366 -4.10 -13.60 0.34
CA PHE A 366 -4.35 -14.75 -0.53
C PHE A 366 -3.66 -16.00 -0.01
N THR A 367 -4.27 -17.16 -0.29
CA THR A 367 -3.62 -18.47 -0.20
C THR A 367 -3.13 -18.85 -1.59
N LEU A 368 -1.83 -19.10 -1.71
CA LEU A 368 -1.16 -19.53 -2.94
C LEU A 368 -1.16 -21.05 -3.01
N ILE A 369 -1.51 -21.62 -4.17
CA ILE A 369 -1.72 -23.05 -4.38
C ILE A 369 -1.09 -23.45 -5.69
N CYS A 370 -0.24 -24.47 -5.71
CA CYS A 370 0.24 -25.11 -6.92
C CYS A 370 -0.91 -25.79 -7.66
N GLY A 371 -1.06 -25.51 -8.94
CA GLY A 371 -2.14 -26.04 -9.76
C GLY A 371 -1.75 -26.13 -11.25
N LYS A 372 -2.74 -26.38 -12.09
CA LYS A 372 -2.59 -26.46 -13.53
C LYS A 372 -3.58 -25.54 -14.24
N SER A 373 -3.19 -25.00 -15.37
CA SER A 373 -4.06 -24.29 -16.30
C SER A 373 -5.01 -25.29 -17.00
N ARG A 374 -6.00 -24.80 -17.75
CA ARG A 374 -6.85 -25.66 -18.59
C ARG A 374 -6.04 -26.45 -19.64
N ARG A 375 -4.90 -25.92 -20.07
CA ARG A 375 -3.96 -26.56 -21.02
C ARG A 375 -2.94 -27.48 -20.34
N GLY A 376 -3.08 -27.77 -19.03
CA GLY A 376 -2.17 -28.66 -18.29
C GLY A 376 -0.88 -28.00 -17.79
N SER A 377 -0.55 -26.77 -18.19
CA SER A 377 0.66 -26.05 -17.75
C SER A 377 0.59 -25.68 -16.28
N PHE A 378 1.74 -25.62 -15.61
CA PHE A 378 1.83 -25.16 -14.21
C PHE A 378 1.25 -23.76 -14.03
N LEU A 379 0.45 -23.59 -12.98
CA LEU A 379 -0.20 -22.32 -12.64
C LEU A 379 -0.33 -22.19 -11.12
N ILE A 380 0.05 -21.04 -10.59
CA ILE A 380 -0.20 -20.72 -9.19
C ILE A 380 -1.59 -20.09 -9.06
N HIS A 381 -2.47 -20.74 -8.31
CA HIS A 381 -3.79 -20.22 -7.99
C HIS A 381 -3.69 -19.30 -6.79
N ARG A 382 -4.28 -18.10 -6.92
CA ARG A 382 -4.52 -17.16 -5.82
C ARG A 382 -5.94 -17.33 -5.35
N LYS A 383 -6.15 -17.72 -4.11
CA LYS A 383 -7.49 -17.80 -3.50
C LYS A 383 -7.57 -16.88 -2.31
N THR A 384 -8.67 -16.15 -2.18
CA THR A 384 -8.93 -15.36 -0.97
C THR A 384 -8.77 -16.23 0.28
N ARG A 385 -7.98 -15.78 1.24
CA ARG A 385 -7.82 -16.47 2.55
C ARG A 385 -9.18 -16.68 3.21
N ARG A 386 -9.41 -17.90 3.67
CA ARG A 386 -10.69 -18.28 4.29
C ARG A 386 -11.01 -17.48 5.55
N ASP A 387 -10.01 -17.25 6.40
CA ASP A 387 -10.13 -16.46 7.62
C ASP A 387 -10.50 -14.99 7.33
N ARG A 388 -9.86 -14.35 6.33
CA ARG A 388 -10.16 -12.98 5.90
C ARG A 388 -11.60 -12.87 5.35
N MET A 389 -12.03 -13.83 4.54
CA MET A 389 -13.40 -13.87 4.04
C MET A 389 -14.41 -14.03 5.18
N LYS A 390 -14.16 -14.95 6.13
CA LYS A 390 -15.01 -15.15 7.29
C LYS A 390 -15.11 -13.89 8.16
N ALA A 391 -13.97 -13.23 8.43
CA ALA A 391 -13.92 -12.00 9.21
C ALA A 391 -14.75 -10.89 8.53
N LYS A 392 -14.59 -10.70 7.21
CA LYS A 392 -15.36 -9.69 6.47
C LYS A 392 -16.86 -9.99 6.46
N LEU A 393 -17.24 -11.24 6.30
CA LEU A 393 -18.67 -11.64 6.38
C LEU A 393 -19.25 -11.45 7.79
N LYS A 394 -18.45 -11.68 8.84
CA LYS A 394 -18.85 -11.40 10.24
C LYS A 394 -19.08 -9.90 10.46
N GLU A 395 -18.18 -9.06 9.96
CA GLU A 395 -18.30 -7.60 10.00
C GLU A 395 -19.58 -7.13 9.29
N VAL A 396 -19.79 -7.60 8.05
CA VAL A 396 -20.99 -7.27 7.27
C VAL A 396 -22.27 -7.72 7.98
N LYS A 397 -22.27 -8.91 8.59
CA LYS A 397 -23.42 -9.40 9.37
C LYS A 397 -23.73 -8.49 10.56
N GLY A 398 -22.70 -8.02 11.28
CA GLY A 398 -22.85 -7.09 12.40
C GLY A 398 -23.44 -5.76 11.96
N GLU A 399 -22.93 -5.21 10.87
CA GLU A 399 -23.36 -3.91 10.35
C GLU A 399 -24.77 -3.98 9.72
N LEU A 400 -25.14 -5.07 9.04
CA LEU A 400 -26.50 -5.30 8.57
C LEU A 400 -27.51 -5.34 9.72
N ARG A 401 -27.13 -5.88 10.89
CA ARG A 401 -28.00 -5.86 12.09
C ARG A 401 -28.22 -4.42 12.59
N ARG A 402 -27.18 -3.59 12.63
CA ARG A 402 -27.30 -2.17 13.02
C ARG A 402 -28.18 -1.39 12.02
N ARG A 403 -28.13 -1.74 10.74
CA ARG A 403 -28.88 -1.10 9.66
C ARG A 403 -30.22 -1.80 9.35
N MET A 404 -30.66 -2.74 10.17
CA MET A 404 -31.82 -3.59 9.89
C MET A 404 -33.07 -2.78 9.59
N HIS A 405 -33.33 -1.69 10.31
CA HIS A 405 -34.50 -0.81 10.15
C HIS A 405 -34.31 0.31 9.11
N ARG A 406 -33.11 0.46 8.51
CA ARG A 406 -32.90 1.43 7.43
C ARG A 406 -33.65 1.02 6.17
N PRO A 407 -34.01 1.98 5.29
CA PRO A 407 -34.61 1.69 3.99
C PRO A 407 -33.77 0.70 3.16
N ILE A 408 -34.45 -0.20 2.42
CA ILE A 408 -33.78 -1.21 1.59
C ILE A 408 -32.78 -0.59 0.60
N PRO A 409 -33.10 0.56 -0.08
CA PRO A 409 -32.13 1.20 -0.98
C PRO A 409 -30.87 1.69 -0.29
N GLU A 410 -30.94 2.15 0.96
CA GLU A 410 -29.76 2.56 1.73
C GLU A 410 -28.89 1.36 2.09
N GLN A 411 -29.51 0.25 2.52
CA GLN A 411 -28.79 -1.00 2.76
C GLN A 411 -28.12 -1.50 1.49
N GLY A 412 -28.83 -1.47 0.35
CA GLY A 412 -28.33 -1.88 -0.96
C GLY A 412 -27.14 -1.02 -1.43
N LYS A 413 -27.23 0.31 -1.32
CA LYS A 413 -26.12 1.23 -1.63
C LYS A 413 -24.86 0.95 -0.78
N TRP A 414 -25.05 0.73 0.52
CA TRP A 414 -23.94 0.39 1.40
C TRP A 414 -23.33 -0.98 1.04
N LEU A 415 -24.15 -2.01 0.82
CA LEU A 415 -23.66 -3.34 0.37
C LEU A 415 -22.91 -3.26 -0.96
N LYS A 416 -23.37 -2.42 -1.90
CA LYS A 416 -22.67 -2.14 -3.15
C LYS A 416 -21.25 -1.63 -2.89
N GLN A 417 -21.09 -0.66 -2.00
CA GLN A 417 -19.77 -0.13 -1.62
C GLN A 417 -18.87 -1.22 -1.02
N VAL A 418 -19.39 -2.02 -0.09
CA VAL A 418 -18.65 -3.12 0.55
C VAL A 418 -18.18 -4.16 -0.47
N ILE A 419 -19.06 -4.58 -1.39
CA ILE A 419 -18.72 -5.59 -2.41
C ILE A 419 -17.73 -5.00 -3.42
N THR A 420 -17.93 -3.76 -3.86
CA THR A 420 -17.00 -3.08 -4.77
C THR A 420 -15.60 -3.00 -4.16
N GLY A 421 -15.48 -2.61 -2.89
CA GLY A 421 -14.19 -2.58 -2.18
C GLY A 421 -13.56 -3.97 -2.05
N PHE A 422 -14.36 -5.00 -1.75
CA PHE A 422 -13.86 -6.38 -1.70
C PHE A 422 -13.39 -6.87 -3.08
N PHE A 423 -14.13 -6.58 -4.14
CA PHE A 423 -13.76 -6.96 -5.50
C PHE A 423 -12.54 -6.19 -6.00
N ALA A 424 -12.42 -4.90 -5.68
CA ALA A 424 -11.25 -4.09 -6.05
C ALA A 424 -9.92 -4.73 -5.58
N TYR A 425 -9.94 -5.45 -4.45
CA TYR A 425 -8.76 -6.16 -3.95
C TYR A 425 -8.68 -7.61 -4.43
N HIS A 426 -9.78 -8.36 -4.36
CA HIS A 426 -9.76 -9.81 -4.55
C HIS A 426 -10.06 -10.29 -5.98
N ALA A 427 -10.41 -9.39 -6.92
CA ALA A 427 -10.79 -9.76 -8.28
C ALA A 427 -9.57 -10.03 -9.20
N VAL A 428 -8.70 -10.93 -8.76
CA VAL A 428 -7.50 -11.38 -9.50
C VAL A 428 -7.80 -12.64 -10.33
N PRO A 429 -7.07 -12.88 -11.42
CA PRO A 429 -7.14 -14.15 -12.14
C PRO A 429 -7.02 -15.33 -11.19
N THR A 430 -7.77 -16.41 -11.45
CA THR A 430 -7.90 -17.65 -10.65
C THR A 430 -8.78 -17.55 -9.39
N ASN A 431 -9.27 -16.35 -8.99
CA ASN A 431 -10.05 -16.17 -7.76
C ASN A 431 -11.57 -15.98 -8.00
N PHE A 432 -12.05 -16.05 -9.22
CA PHE A 432 -13.45 -15.76 -9.59
C PHE A 432 -14.48 -16.53 -8.75
N ARG A 433 -14.24 -17.81 -8.45
CA ARG A 433 -15.12 -18.63 -7.61
C ARG A 433 -15.26 -18.10 -6.18
N ALA A 434 -14.22 -17.46 -5.63
CA ALA A 434 -14.29 -16.85 -4.29
C ALA A 434 -15.14 -15.58 -4.31
N LEU A 435 -15.09 -14.79 -5.40
CA LEU A 435 -15.94 -13.61 -5.57
C LEU A 435 -17.43 -14.00 -5.67
N LEU A 436 -17.75 -15.03 -6.45
CA LEU A 436 -19.10 -15.59 -6.55
C LEU A 436 -19.63 -16.01 -5.16
N ARG A 437 -18.82 -16.78 -4.40
CA ARG A 437 -19.18 -17.22 -3.05
C ARG A 437 -19.41 -16.03 -2.12
N PHE A 438 -18.54 -15.02 -2.17
CA PHE A 438 -18.69 -13.83 -1.34
C PHE A 438 -20.01 -13.10 -1.63
N ARG A 439 -20.34 -12.85 -2.91
CA ARG A 439 -21.62 -12.25 -3.30
C ARG A 439 -22.82 -13.08 -2.85
N ALA A 440 -22.76 -14.40 -3.00
CA ALA A 440 -23.82 -15.31 -2.57
C ALA A 440 -24.03 -15.25 -1.04
N HIS A 441 -22.95 -15.25 -0.24
CA HIS A 441 -23.04 -15.10 1.20
C HIS A 441 -23.62 -13.75 1.62
N ILE A 442 -23.26 -12.66 0.93
CA ILE A 442 -23.84 -11.33 1.20
C ILE A 442 -25.34 -11.35 0.93
N LYS A 443 -25.77 -11.95 -0.19
CA LYS A 443 -27.20 -12.10 -0.52
C LYS A 443 -27.97 -12.87 0.57
N ASP A 444 -27.41 -13.98 1.05
CA ASP A 444 -27.99 -14.77 2.14
C ASP A 444 -28.06 -13.97 3.46
N LEU A 445 -27.00 -13.27 3.83
CA LEU A 445 -26.99 -12.41 5.02
C LEU A 445 -28.04 -11.30 4.94
N TRP A 446 -28.19 -10.69 3.76
CA TRP A 446 -29.20 -9.65 3.54
C TRP A 446 -30.61 -10.19 3.63
N LEU A 447 -30.89 -11.33 2.97
CA LEU A 447 -32.18 -12.04 3.08
C LEU A 447 -32.56 -12.31 4.55
N ARG A 448 -31.63 -12.89 5.32
CA ARG A 448 -31.85 -13.18 6.74
C ARG A 448 -32.09 -11.92 7.58
N THR A 449 -31.45 -10.81 7.24
CA THR A 449 -31.65 -9.52 7.90
C THR A 449 -33.02 -8.96 7.61
N LEU A 450 -33.47 -8.96 6.35
CA LEU A 450 -34.78 -8.47 5.93
C LEU A 450 -35.92 -9.31 6.53
N ARG A 451 -35.81 -10.64 6.56
CA ARG A 451 -36.77 -11.52 7.23
C ARG A 451 -36.94 -11.26 8.73
N ARG A 452 -35.89 -10.81 9.39
CA ARG A 452 -35.94 -10.45 10.82
C ARG A 452 -36.56 -9.09 11.08
N ARG A 453 -36.65 -8.23 10.09
CA ARG A 453 -37.19 -6.87 10.21
C ARG A 453 -38.68 -6.87 10.55
N SER A 454 -39.44 -7.80 9.98
CA SER A 454 -40.90 -7.93 10.15
C SER A 454 -41.34 -9.36 9.96
N GLN A 455 -42.19 -9.85 10.84
CA GLN A 455 -42.86 -11.17 10.69
C GLN A 455 -43.85 -11.21 9.52
N LYS A 456 -44.36 -10.04 9.11
CA LYS A 456 -45.30 -9.90 7.99
C LYS A 456 -44.62 -9.82 6.62
N ASP A 457 -43.27 -9.68 6.59
CA ASP A 457 -42.53 -9.52 5.34
C ASP A 457 -42.32 -10.87 4.65
N GLN A 458 -42.94 -11.05 3.50
CA GLN A 458 -42.82 -12.25 2.66
C GLN A 458 -41.55 -12.23 1.80
N MET A 459 -40.40 -11.80 2.37
CA MET A 459 -39.13 -11.80 1.68
C MET A 459 -38.67 -13.22 1.35
N ASN A 460 -38.67 -13.57 0.09
CA ASN A 460 -38.28 -14.88 -0.44
C ASN A 460 -36.99 -14.80 -1.28
N TRP A 461 -36.53 -15.94 -1.78
CA TRP A 461 -35.31 -16.00 -2.60
C TRP A 461 -35.46 -15.26 -3.94
N GLU A 462 -36.64 -15.24 -4.52
CA GLU A 462 -36.87 -14.53 -5.79
C GLU A 462 -36.75 -13.02 -5.60
N ARG A 463 -37.44 -12.45 -4.60
CA ARG A 463 -37.42 -11.02 -4.30
C ARG A 463 -36.02 -10.54 -3.93
N ILE A 464 -35.28 -11.29 -3.08
CA ILE A 464 -33.90 -10.91 -2.74
C ILE A 464 -32.94 -11.04 -3.93
N THR A 465 -33.23 -11.94 -4.88
CA THR A 465 -32.43 -12.07 -6.10
C THR A 465 -32.59 -10.83 -6.98
N LYS A 466 -33.81 -10.35 -7.20
CA LYS A 466 -34.08 -9.09 -7.91
C LYS A 466 -33.35 -7.91 -7.24
N LEU A 467 -33.51 -7.75 -5.92
CA LEU A 467 -32.78 -6.71 -5.16
C LEU A 467 -31.26 -6.87 -5.26
N ALA A 468 -30.74 -8.09 -5.22
CA ALA A 468 -29.31 -8.35 -5.35
C ALA A 468 -28.78 -8.05 -6.76
N ASP A 469 -29.58 -8.21 -7.78
CA ASP A 469 -29.20 -7.86 -9.16
C ASP A 469 -29.21 -6.35 -9.38
N ASP A 470 -30.10 -5.61 -8.72
CA ASP A 470 -30.16 -4.15 -8.77
C ASP A 470 -28.99 -3.48 -8.01
N PHE A 471 -28.64 -4.00 -6.85
CA PHE A 471 -27.69 -3.33 -5.94
C PHE A 471 -26.30 -3.99 -5.88
N LEU A 472 -26.18 -5.31 -5.94
CA LEU A 472 -24.94 -6.01 -5.71
C LEU A 472 -24.15 -6.22 -7.01
N PRO A 473 -22.92 -5.69 -7.14
CA PRO A 473 -22.11 -5.85 -8.34
C PRO A 473 -21.91 -7.31 -8.72
N GLN A 474 -21.97 -7.60 -10.02
CA GLN A 474 -21.60 -8.91 -10.54
C GLN A 474 -20.10 -9.12 -10.47
N PRO A 475 -19.64 -10.33 -10.10
CA PRO A 475 -18.21 -10.63 -10.03
C PRO A 475 -17.55 -10.51 -11.41
N ARG A 476 -16.47 -9.76 -11.46
CA ARG A 476 -15.59 -9.63 -12.64
C ARG A 476 -14.15 -9.73 -12.20
N ILE A 477 -13.28 -10.21 -13.07
CA ILE A 477 -11.83 -10.09 -12.85
C ILE A 477 -11.42 -8.67 -13.24
N LEU A 478 -10.86 -7.94 -12.31
CA LEU A 478 -10.48 -6.53 -12.47
C LEU A 478 -8.98 -6.35 -12.69
N HIS A 479 -8.18 -7.32 -12.25
CA HIS A 479 -6.74 -7.26 -12.36
C HIS A 479 -6.23 -8.07 -13.55
N PRO A 480 -5.21 -7.60 -14.26
CA PRO A 480 -4.59 -8.37 -15.33
C PRO A 480 -3.85 -9.60 -14.79
N TRP A 481 -3.37 -10.45 -15.68
CA TRP A 481 -2.48 -11.54 -15.31
C TRP A 481 -1.16 -11.02 -14.74
N PRO A 482 -0.52 -11.73 -13.80
CA PRO A 482 0.73 -11.29 -13.17
C PRO A 482 1.81 -10.87 -14.17
N ASN A 483 2.05 -11.67 -15.19
CA ASN A 483 3.06 -11.36 -16.22
C ASN A 483 2.77 -10.05 -16.96
N GLN A 484 1.50 -9.75 -17.23
CA GLN A 484 1.10 -8.53 -17.93
C GLN A 484 1.38 -7.29 -17.09
N ARG A 485 0.93 -7.29 -15.81
CA ARG A 485 1.17 -6.15 -14.91
C ARG A 485 2.65 -5.99 -14.62
N PHE A 486 3.32 -7.09 -14.33
CA PHE A 486 4.73 -7.09 -13.99
C PHE A 486 5.61 -6.51 -15.11
N ALA A 487 5.35 -6.86 -16.35
CA ALA A 487 6.06 -6.32 -17.51
C ALA A 487 5.89 -4.79 -17.66
N VAL A 488 4.72 -4.25 -17.32
CA VAL A 488 4.43 -2.81 -17.35
C VAL A 488 5.11 -2.06 -16.20
N THR A 489 5.03 -2.60 -14.99
CA THR A 489 5.57 -1.94 -13.79
C THR A 489 7.08 -2.07 -13.64
N HIS A 490 7.72 -3.03 -14.33
CA HIS A 490 9.15 -3.32 -14.24
C HIS A 490 9.79 -3.50 -15.64
N PRO A 491 9.71 -2.50 -16.52
CA PRO A 491 10.20 -2.66 -17.90
C PRO A 491 11.72 -2.91 -18.02
N ARG A 492 12.50 -2.65 -16.96
CA ARG A 492 13.97 -2.80 -16.93
C ARG A 492 14.48 -3.84 -15.93
N TRP A 493 13.60 -4.46 -15.18
CA TRP A 493 13.97 -5.42 -14.15
C TRP A 493 13.34 -6.77 -14.46
N ALA A 494 14.18 -7.72 -14.91
CA ALA A 494 13.95 -9.09 -14.55
C ALA A 494 14.29 -9.19 -13.05
N PRO A 495 13.30 -9.24 -12.11
CA PRO A 495 13.59 -9.16 -10.67
C PRO A 495 14.29 -10.40 -10.16
N TYR A 496 14.51 -11.36 -11.03
CA TYR A 496 14.91 -12.72 -10.72
C TYR A 496 16.03 -13.22 -11.60
N ALA A 497 16.77 -12.35 -12.27
CA ALA A 497 18.01 -12.72 -12.90
C ALA A 497 19.03 -13.12 -11.82
N GLY A 498 18.74 -14.22 -11.13
CA GLY A 498 19.76 -15.03 -10.53
C GLY A 498 20.68 -15.46 -11.65
N LYS A 499 21.96 -15.16 -11.59
CA LYS A 499 23.07 -15.66 -12.43
C LYS A 499 22.84 -15.75 -13.95
N LEU A 500 21.81 -15.18 -14.54
CA LEU A 500 21.80 -14.88 -15.94
C LEU A 500 22.76 -13.71 -16.16
N HIS A 501 24.06 -13.98 -16.06
CA HIS A 501 25.03 -13.29 -16.85
C HIS A 501 24.67 -13.53 -18.30
N VAL A 502 23.76 -12.72 -18.84
CA VAL A 502 23.85 -12.37 -20.24
C VAL A 502 25.21 -11.66 -20.33
N ARG A 503 26.24 -12.39 -20.69
CA ARG A 503 27.42 -11.78 -21.28
C ARG A 503 26.89 -10.94 -22.42
N ARG A 504 26.76 -9.64 -22.20
CA ARG A 504 26.59 -8.69 -23.28
C ARG A 504 27.83 -8.84 -24.13
N CYS A 505 27.70 -9.54 -25.25
CA CYS A 505 28.61 -9.32 -26.35
C CYS A 505 28.52 -7.82 -26.65
N ALA A 506 29.60 -7.10 -26.43
CA ALA A 506 29.76 -5.75 -26.92
C ALA A 506 29.61 -5.81 -28.44
N GLY A 507 28.46 -5.35 -28.96
CA GLY A 507 28.23 -5.30 -30.40
C GLY A 507 26.79 -5.38 -30.90
N CYS A 508 25.80 -5.81 -30.12
CA CYS A 508 24.41 -5.85 -30.58
C CYS A 508 23.61 -4.65 -30.09
N ALA A 509 23.56 -3.60 -30.91
CA ALA A 509 22.58 -2.53 -30.78
C ALA A 509 21.21 -3.04 -31.26
N LEU A 510 20.33 -3.43 -30.33
CA LEU A 510 18.92 -3.67 -30.62
C LEU A 510 18.20 -2.33 -30.82
N LYS A 511 17.88 -2.00 -32.08
CA LYS A 511 16.91 -0.96 -32.44
C LYS A 511 15.54 -1.41 -31.90
N ALA A 512 15.01 -0.65 -30.94
CA ALA A 512 13.64 -0.81 -30.48
C ALA A 512 12.69 -0.32 -31.58
N HIS A 513 11.98 -1.23 -32.23
CA HIS A 513 10.80 -0.89 -33.02
C HIS A 513 9.64 -0.63 -32.07
N VAL A 514 9.24 0.63 -32.00
CA VAL A 514 7.97 1.05 -31.41
C VAL A 514 6.89 0.68 -32.43
N THR A 515 6.12 -0.37 -32.19
CA THR A 515 4.89 -0.64 -32.93
C THR A 515 3.78 0.21 -32.34
N GLN A 516 3.44 1.28 -33.02
CA GLN A 516 2.17 1.98 -32.87
C GLN A 516 1.04 1.09 -33.40
N SER A 517 -0.08 1.04 -32.67
CA SER A 517 -1.32 0.40 -33.09
C SER A 517 -1.90 1.09 -34.34
N PRO A 518 -2.43 0.35 -35.32
CA PRO A 518 -3.01 0.95 -36.51
C PRO A 518 -4.49 1.30 -36.29
N GLY A 519 -4.80 2.58 -36.44
CA GLY A 519 -6.13 3.03 -36.81
C GLY A 519 -6.28 2.98 -38.32
N MET A 520 -7.47 2.66 -38.76
CA MET A 520 -7.93 2.47 -40.16
C MET A 520 -7.45 3.51 -41.15
N ALA A 521 -6.99 3.09 -42.35
CA ALA A 521 -7.49 3.48 -43.67
C ALA A 521 -6.67 2.87 -44.81
N ALA A 522 -7.38 2.16 -45.69
CA ALA A 522 -7.31 2.03 -47.16
C ALA A 522 -5.98 1.99 -47.94
N ALA A 523 -5.82 0.83 -48.57
CA ALA A 523 -5.41 0.56 -49.96
C ALA A 523 -4.29 1.36 -50.64
N ALA A 524 -3.20 0.65 -51.01
CA ALA A 524 -2.62 0.65 -52.36
C ALA A 524 -1.63 -0.51 -52.55
N LYS A 525 -1.79 -1.23 -53.64
CA LYS A 525 -0.94 -2.31 -54.15
C LYS A 525 0.42 -1.78 -54.61
N LEU A 526 1.49 -2.62 -54.44
CA LEU A 526 2.37 -3.01 -55.54
C LEU A 526 3.59 -3.81 -55.01
N SER A 527 3.67 -5.00 -55.56
CA SER A 527 4.75 -5.92 -55.89
C SER A 527 6.22 -5.49 -55.64
N GLN A 528 7.04 -6.39 -55.03
CA GLN A 528 8.12 -7.10 -55.71
C GLN A 528 8.86 -8.06 -54.78
N GLN A 529 9.39 -9.11 -55.39
CA GLN A 529 9.89 -10.38 -54.88
C GLN A 529 11.29 -10.33 -54.22
N PRO A 530 11.76 -11.47 -53.69
CA PRO A 530 12.81 -11.58 -52.67
C PRO A 530 14.22 -11.84 -53.31
N ARG A 531 15.24 -11.55 -52.53
CA ARG A 531 16.57 -12.12 -52.76
C ARG A 531 17.02 -12.91 -51.53
N THR A 532 17.21 -14.18 -51.78
CA THR A 532 17.91 -15.16 -50.96
C THR A 532 19.41 -14.87 -50.97
N GLU A 533 20.03 -14.85 -49.79
CA GLU A 533 21.47 -15.17 -49.69
C GLU A 533 21.68 -16.14 -48.53
N SER A 534 22.15 -17.30 -48.90
CA SER A 534 22.62 -18.42 -48.11
C SER A 534 23.99 -18.09 -47.50
N CYS A 535 24.14 -18.30 -46.19
CA CYS A 535 25.46 -18.42 -45.55
C CYS A 535 25.75 -19.88 -45.23
N VAL A 536 26.79 -20.37 -45.84
CA VAL A 536 27.41 -21.68 -45.68
C VAL A 536 28.18 -21.74 -44.36
N VAL A 537 27.97 -22.80 -43.62
CA VAL A 537 28.76 -23.15 -42.44
C VAL A 537 29.97 -23.99 -42.93
N SER A 538 31.16 -23.54 -42.65
CA SER A 538 32.36 -24.38 -42.67
C SER A 538 32.98 -24.41 -41.28
N GLY A 539 33.28 -25.60 -40.85
CA GLY A 539 33.77 -25.97 -39.54
C GLY A 539 35.28 -25.77 -39.33
N ASN A 540 35.68 -26.18 -38.16
CA ASN A 540 37.01 -26.47 -37.62
C ASN A 540 37.85 -25.32 -37.07
N GLY A 541 38.22 -25.47 -35.80
CA GLY A 541 39.37 -24.82 -35.21
C GLY A 541 39.40 -24.91 -33.67
N HIS A 542 40.12 -25.89 -33.19
CA HIS A 542 40.62 -25.97 -31.82
C HIS A 542 41.32 -24.68 -31.38
N CYS A 543 41.18 -24.35 -30.09
CA CYS A 543 42.32 -23.85 -29.27
C CYS A 543 42.00 -23.98 -27.77
N GLU A 544 42.87 -24.72 -27.11
CA GLU A 544 43.16 -24.74 -25.69
C GLU A 544 43.74 -23.37 -25.25
N ALA A 545 43.38 -22.95 -24.07
CA ALA A 545 44.15 -22.36 -22.97
C ALA A 545 43.20 -21.59 -22.03
#